data_31b2f121fbcbf1323b0e67f36735c796
#
_entry.id   31b2f121fbcbf1323b0e67f36735c796
#
_cell.length_a   1.000
_cell.length_b   1.000
_cell.length_c   1.000
_cell.angle_alpha   90.00
_cell.angle_beta   90.00
_cell.angle_gamma   90.00
#
_symmetry.space_group_name_H-M   'P 1'
#
loop_
_entity.id
_entity.type
_entity.pdbx_description
1 polymer ?
#
loop_
_entity_poly.entity_id
_entity_poly.type
_entity_poly.pdbx_seq_one_letter_code
_entity_poly.pdbx_strand_id
1 'polypeptide(L)'
;YDGDTLFSGANLLLDAGTRLAIIGENGAGKTTFLRCLLNELQPVAGKVKWAENATVAYCPQDSTAEFDSDLNLFDWMCQWRKPHHDDQIVRATLGKLLFSSDDFKKKARVCSGGEKNRLLFGKMMMTDANVMILDEPTNHLDMEAIEALNLALEHYDGTLIFVSHDREFVSSLATRVIEIKGRELVDFRGTYEEYLLETDADEVPPTGPCPVASRFVCPRPD
;
A
#
# COMPACT_ATOMS: atom_id res chain seq x y z
N TYR A 1 -5.41 -16.84 -12.54
CA TYR A 1 -6.79 -17.02 -12.98
C TYR A 1 -6.73 -17.66 -14.37
N ASP A 2 -7.48 -18.71 -14.61
CA ASP A 2 -7.59 -19.44 -15.89
C ASP A 2 -6.26 -19.91 -16.53
N GLY A 3 -5.23 -20.17 -15.73
CA GLY A 3 -3.95 -20.68 -16.22
C GLY A 3 -2.95 -19.60 -16.68
N ASP A 4 -3.34 -18.33 -16.73
CA ASP A 4 -2.42 -17.25 -17.07
C ASP A 4 -1.60 -16.78 -15.88
N THR A 5 -0.28 -16.72 -16.07
CA THR A 5 0.65 -16.17 -15.07
C THR A 5 0.60 -14.66 -15.09
N LEU A 6 0.19 -14.02 -13.99
CA LEU A 6 0.17 -12.56 -13.85
C LEU A 6 1.57 -11.99 -13.71
N PHE A 7 2.39 -12.60 -12.87
CA PHE A 7 3.80 -12.25 -12.69
C PHE A 7 4.60 -13.45 -12.17
N SER A 8 5.90 -13.41 -12.36
CA SER A 8 6.83 -14.45 -11.91
C SER A 8 8.12 -13.83 -11.35
N GLY A 9 8.95 -14.66 -10.71
CA GLY A 9 10.27 -14.24 -10.23
C GLY A 9 10.23 -13.31 -9.00
N ALA A 10 9.09 -13.17 -8.32
CA ALA A 10 8.99 -12.37 -7.11
C ALA A 10 9.90 -12.94 -6.00
N ASN A 11 10.97 -12.22 -5.67
CA ASN A 11 11.86 -12.54 -4.56
C ASN A 11 12.02 -11.29 -3.69
N LEU A 12 11.25 -11.22 -2.62
CA LEU A 12 11.12 -10.04 -1.78
C LEU A 12 11.42 -10.39 -0.33
N LEU A 13 12.34 -9.64 0.28
CA LEU A 13 12.55 -9.61 1.71
C LEU A 13 12.22 -8.20 2.22
N LEU A 14 11.31 -8.11 3.19
CA LEU A 14 10.93 -6.85 3.84
C LEU A 14 11.43 -6.84 5.27
N ASP A 15 12.11 -5.77 5.61
CA ASP A 15 12.50 -5.49 6.99
C ASP A 15 11.36 -4.76 7.72
N ALA A 16 11.34 -4.87 9.05
CA ALA A 16 10.39 -4.14 9.88
C ALA A 16 10.53 -2.63 9.66
N GLY A 17 9.41 -1.92 9.62
CA GLY A 17 9.37 -0.48 9.35
C GLY A 17 9.50 -0.09 7.87
N THR A 18 9.64 -1.05 6.95
CA THR A 18 9.64 -0.76 5.51
C THR A 18 8.27 -0.23 5.08
N ARG A 19 8.27 0.81 4.24
CA ARG A 19 7.08 1.39 3.61
C ARG A 19 7.11 1.07 2.12
N LEU A 20 6.44 -0.04 1.76
CA LEU A 20 6.45 -0.61 0.42
C LEU A 20 5.26 -0.12 -0.37
N ALA A 21 5.50 0.66 -1.41
CA ALA A 21 4.50 0.96 -2.44
C ALA A 21 4.52 -0.09 -3.54
N ILE A 22 3.34 -0.53 -3.97
CA ILE A 22 3.16 -1.44 -5.11
C ILE A 22 2.45 -0.65 -6.20
N ILE A 23 3.12 -0.47 -7.32
CA ILE A 23 2.63 0.29 -8.47
C ILE A 23 2.55 -0.60 -9.72
N GLY A 24 1.90 -0.11 -10.75
CA GLY A 24 1.72 -0.82 -12.02
C GLY A 24 0.36 -0.52 -12.65
N GLU A 25 0.18 -0.94 -13.88
CA GLU A 25 -1.06 -0.73 -14.63
C GLU A 25 -2.27 -1.40 -13.98
N ASN A 26 -3.47 -0.97 -14.38
CA ASN A 26 -4.70 -1.65 -13.97
C ASN A 26 -4.72 -3.07 -14.54
N GLY A 27 -5.04 -4.03 -13.69
CA GLY A 27 -5.01 -5.46 -14.08
C GLY A 27 -3.62 -6.13 -14.01
N ALA A 28 -2.55 -5.42 -13.66
CA ALA A 28 -1.20 -5.99 -13.53
C ALA A 28 -1.08 -7.06 -12.42
N GLY A 29 -2.08 -7.16 -11.53
CA GLY A 29 -2.09 -8.17 -10.47
C GLY A 29 -1.75 -7.64 -9.08
N LYS A 30 -1.80 -6.32 -8.84
CA LYS A 30 -1.50 -5.69 -7.54
C LYS A 30 -2.32 -6.27 -6.40
N THR A 31 -3.65 -6.26 -6.52
CA THR A 31 -4.56 -6.86 -5.53
C THR A 31 -4.34 -8.36 -5.38
N THR A 32 -4.03 -9.08 -6.48
CA THR A 32 -3.70 -10.51 -6.44
C THR A 32 -2.42 -10.75 -5.62
N PHE A 33 -1.41 -9.89 -5.78
CA PHE A 33 -0.20 -9.93 -4.99
C PHE A 33 -0.50 -9.74 -3.49
N LEU A 34 -1.31 -8.72 -3.13
CA LEU A 34 -1.74 -8.52 -1.75
C LEU A 34 -2.48 -9.73 -1.18
N ARG A 35 -3.38 -10.36 -1.94
CA ARG A 35 -4.08 -11.58 -1.51
C ARG A 35 -3.14 -12.77 -1.32
N CYS A 36 -2.07 -12.86 -2.09
CA CYS A 36 -1.03 -13.87 -1.85
C CYS A 36 -0.28 -13.58 -0.54
N LEU A 37 0.04 -12.31 -0.24
CA LEU A 37 0.65 -11.94 1.04
C LEU A 37 -0.26 -12.28 2.23
N LEU A 38 -1.56 -12.14 2.08
CA LEU A 38 -2.57 -12.47 3.11
C LEU A 38 -2.85 -13.98 3.23
N ASN A 39 -2.23 -14.82 2.40
CA ASN A 39 -2.52 -16.25 2.26
C ASN A 39 -3.98 -16.57 1.84
N GLU A 40 -4.70 -15.60 1.29
CA GLU A 40 -6.04 -15.82 0.70
C GLU A 40 -5.94 -16.53 -0.65
N LEU A 41 -4.84 -16.33 -1.37
CA LEU A 41 -4.48 -17.01 -2.61
C LEU A 41 -3.14 -17.70 -2.45
N GLN A 42 -3.05 -18.94 -2.88
CA GLN A 42 -1.78 -19.66 -2.92
C GLN A 42 -1.05 -19.35 -4.23
N PRO A 43 0.22 -18.92 -4.21
CA PRO A 43 1.01 -18.79 -5.42
C PRO A 43 1.21 -20.16 -6.08
N VAL A 44 1.23 -20.19 -7.42
CA VAL A 44 1.47 -21.42 -8.19
C VAL A 44 2.85 -22.02 -7.89
N ALA A 45 3.83 -21.17 -7.59
CA ALA A 45 5.18 -21.55 -7.17
C ALA A 45 5.71 -20.57 -6.14
N GLY A 46 6.61 -21.04 -5.29
CA GLY A 46 7.15 -20.23 -4.20
C GLY A 46 6.30 -20.28 -2.92
N LYS A 47 6.56 -19.38 -2.00
CA LYS A 47 5.85 -19.29 -0.71
C LYS A 47 5.95 -17.88 -0.14
N VAL A 48 4.93 -17.48 0.59
CA VAL A 48 4.94 -16.30 1.47
C VAL A 48 5.25 -16.77 2.89
N LYS A 49 6.10 -16.04 3.59
CA LYS A 49 6.46 -16.33 4.97
C LYS A 49 6.53 -15.04 5.77
N TRP A 50 5.70 -14.93 6.78
CA TRP A 50 5.71 -13.85 7.77
C TRP A 50 6.64 -14.18 8.94
N ALA A 51 7.15 -13.16 9.61
CA ALA A 51 7.82 -13.33 10.89
C ALA A 51 6.83 -13.82 11.96
N GLU A 52 7.30 -14.55 12.95
CA GLU A 52 6.45 -15.14 14.00
C GLU A 52 5.65 -14.11 14.80
N ASN A 53 6.19 -12.90 14.95
CA ASN A 53 5.55 -11.79 15.65
C ASN A 53 4.80 -10.83 14.73
N ALA A 54 4.62 -11.16 13.45
CA ALA A 54 3.87 -10.31 12.53
C ALA A 54 2.37 -10.38 12.83
N THR A 55 1.79 -9.23 13.13
CA THR A 55 0.34 -9.03 13.25
C THR A 55 -0.11 -8.17 12.09
N VAL A 56 -0.80 -8.77 11.13
CA VAL A 56 -1.20 -8.12 9.87
C VAL A 56 -2.62 -7.59 9.99
N ALA A 57 -2.81 -6.30 9.66
CA ALA A 57 -4.12 -5.71 9.41
C ALA A 57 -4.26 -5.38 7.92
N TYR A 58 -5.44 -5.60 7.37
CA TYR A 58 -5.73 -5.39 5.96
C TYR A 58 -6.91 -4.45 5.76
N CYS A 59 -6.74 -3.48 4.87
CA CYS A 59 -7.78 -2.60 4.39
C CYS A 59 -8.05 -2.93 2.91
N PRO A 60 -9.16 -3.63 2.61
CA PRO A 60 -9.55 -3.95 1.23
C PRO A 60 -10.06 -2.71 0.50
N GLN A 61 -10.01 -2.75 -0.83
CA GLN A 61 -10.58 -1.71 -1.69
C GLN A 61 -12.10 -1.54 -1.50
N ASP A 62 -12.83 -2.65 -1.30
CA ASP A 62 -14.26 -2.63 -0.97
C ASP A 62 -14.47 -3.22 0.43
N SER A 63 -14.96 -2.40 1.33
CA SER A 63 -15.20 -2.72 2.73
C SER A 63 -16.67 -2.51 3.12
N THR A 64 -17.55 -2.31 2.16
CA THR A 64 -18.96 -1.92 2.39
C THR A 64 -19.68 -2.89 3.33
N ALA A 65 -19.38 -4.19 3.24
CA ALA A 65 -20.01 -5.21 4.07
C ALA A 65 -19.68 -5.08 5.58
N GLU A 66 -18.55 -4.47 5.95
CA GLU A 66 -18.16 -4.27 7.35
C GLU A 66 -19.04 -3.25 8.09
N PHE A 67 -19.72 -2.40 7.33
CA PHE A 67 -20.54 -1.30 7.86
C PHE A 67 -22.04 -1.57 7.87
N ASP A 68 -22.47 -2.78 7.53
CA ASP A 68 -23.88 -3.18 7.64
C ASP A 68 -24.26 -3.44 9.12
N SER A 69 -24.19 -2.37 9.90
CA SER A 69 -24.42 -2.38 11.34
C SER A 69 -25.20 -1.16 11.79
N ASP A 70 -26.11 -1.36 12.73
CA ASP A 70 -26.87 -0.29 13.38
C ASP A 70 -26.12 0.40 14.53
N LEU A 71 -24.91 -0.03 14.83
CA LEU A 71 -24.06 0.59 15.84
C LEU A 71 -23.71 2.03 15.45
N ASN A 72 -23.62 2.91 16.44
CA ASN A 72 -23.03 4.23 16.24
C ASN A 72 -21.51 4.11 16.08
N LEU A 73 -20.85 5.17 15.62
CA LEU A 73 -19.41 5.11 15.30
C LEU A 73 -18.55 4.76 16.50
N PHE A 74 -18.90 5.29 17.68
CA PHE A 74 -18.16 5.00 18.90
C PHE A 74 -18.29 3.53 19.27
N ASP A 75 -19.51 2.97 19.31
CA ASP A 75 -19.74 1.57 19.65
C ASP A 75 -19.19 0.63 18.57
N TRP A 76 -19.25 1.03 17.28
CA TRP A 76 -18.64 0.28 16.19
C TRP A 76 -17.11 0.18 16.38
N MET A 77 -16.46 1.27 16.74
CA MET A 77 -15.02 1.29 17.01
C MET A 77 -14.66 0.48 18.27
N CYS A 78 -15.52 0.49 19.30
CA CYS A 78 -15.32 -0.29 20.52
C CYS A 78 -15.22 -1.79 20.30
N GLN A 79 -15.75 -2.33 19.19
CA GLN A 79 -15.64 -3.77 18.88
C GLN A 79 -14.18 -4.21 18.70
N TRP A 80 -13.29 -3.30 18.31
CA TRP A 80 -11.86 -3.56 18.07
C TRP A 80 -10.99 -3.18 19.27
N ARG A 81 -11.63 -2.79 20.36
CA ARG A 81 -10.96 -2.37 21.59
C ARG A 81 -10.26 -3.54 22.27
N LYS A 82 -9.00 -3.35 22.62
CA LYS A 82 -8.27 -4.30 23.47
C LYS A 82 -8.55 -4.05 24.96
N PRO A 83 -8.27 -5.03 25.85
CA PRO A 83 -8.54 -4.90 27.29
C PRO A 83 -7.91 -3.68 27.97
N HIS A 84 -6.80 -3.19 27.44
CA HIS A 84 -6.08 -2.02 27.97
C HIS A 84 -6.50 -0.67 27.33
N HIS A 85 -7.39 -0.70 26.33
CA HIS A 85 -7.93 0.50 25.70
C HIS A 85 -9.15 0.98 26.48
N ASP A 86 -9.10 2.22 26.94
CA ASP A 86 -10.24 2.91 27.53
C ASP A 86 -11.05 3.70 26.50
N ASP A 87 -12.16 4.29 26.94
CA ASP A 87 -13.01 5.12 26.08
C ASP A 87 -12.28 6.34 25.52
N GLN A 88 -11.25 6.82 26.23
CA GLN A 88 -10.47 7.97 25.80
C GLN A 88 -9.61 7.64 24.57
N ILE A 89 -9.03 6.44 24.52
CA ILE A 89 -8.27 5.95 23.36
C ILE A 89 -9.17 5.84 22.14
N VAL A 90 -10.39 5.29 22.29
CA VAL A 90 -11.36 5.20 21.20
C VAL A 90 -11.72 6.59 20.66
N ARG A 91 -12.04 7.55 21.56
CA ARG A 91 -12.35 8.93 21.18
C ARG A 91 -11.17 9.64 20.51
N ALA A 92 -9.97 9.43 21.03
CA ALA A 92 -8.74 10.00 20.47
C ALA A 92 -8.47 9.45 19.07
N THR A 93 -8.69 8.14 18.85
CA THR A 93 -8.54 7.51 17.53
C THR A 93 -9.54 8.09 16.54
N LEU A 94 -10.82 8.19 16.92
CA LEU A 94 -11.83 8.82 16.06
C LEU A 94 -11.50 10.30 15.76
N GLY A 95 -11.01 11.05 16.74
CA GLY A 95 -10.58 12.44 16.57
C GLY A 95 -9.40 12.59 15.60
N LYS A 96 -8.40 11.70 15.65
CA LYS A 96 -7.29 11.67 14.69
C LYS A 96 -7.76 11.45 13.25
N LEU A 97 -8.91 10.80 13.08
CA LEU A 97 -9.55 10.51 11.79
C LEU A 97 -10.60 11.58 11.41
N LEU A 98 -10.53 12.75 12.02
CA LEU A 98 -11.41 13.90 11.74
C LEU A 98 -12.91 13.66 12.04
N PHE A 99 -13.22 12.76 12.98
CA PHE A 99 -14.59 12.63 13.48
C PHE A 99 -14.79 13.54 14.70
N SER A 100 -15.82 14.38 14.65
CA SER A 100 -16.24 15.21 15.77
C SER A 100 -17.02 14.41 16.83
N SER A 101 -17.19 14.96 18.02
CA SER A 101 -17.97 14.31 19.08
C SER A 101 -19.45 14.10 18.68
N ASP A 102 -19.98 14.91 17.78
CA ASP A 102 -21.36 14.78 17.29
C ASP A 102 -21.49 13.61 16.30
N ASP A 103 -20.42 13.32 15.52
CA ASP A 103 -20.39 12.19 14.60
C ASP A 103 -20.42 10.85 15.34
N PHE A 104 -19.96 10.80 16.59
CA PHE A 104 -19.92 9.55 17.36
C PHE A 104 -21.28 8.86 17.50
N LYS A 105 -22.37 9.65 17.42
CA LYS A 105 -23.75 9.15 17.50
C LYS A 105 -24.31 8.69 16.14
N LYS A 106 -23.62 9.00 15.05
CA LYS A 106 -24.00 8.62 13.70
C LYS A 106 -23.85 7.10 13.54
N LYS A 107 -24.81 6.47 12.86
CA LYS A 107 -24.74 5.02 12.60
C LYS A 107 -23.69 4.70 11.53
N ALA A 108 -22.92 3.64 11.71
CA ALA A 108 -21.86 3.22 10.79
C ALA A 108 -22.41 2.99 9.36
N ARG A 109 -23.60 2.42 9.21
CA ARG A 109 -24.20 2.16 7.90
C ARG A 109 -24.51 3.40 7.05
N VAL A 110 -24.74 4.57 7.69
CA VAL A 110 -25.08 5.82 6.97
C VAL A 110 -23.85 6.69 6.67
N CYS A 111 -22.65 6.19 6.98
CA CYS A 111 -21.42 6.88 6.67
C CYS A 111 -21.15 6.92 5.16
N SER A 112 -20.58 8.03 4.72
CA SER A 112 -20.05 8.15 3.35
C SER A 112 -18.91 7.16 3.09
N GLY A 113 -18.52 6.94 1.82
CA GLY A 113 -17.39 6.09 1.48
C GLY A 113 -16.10 6.54 2.15
N GLY A 114 -15.81 7.84 2.14
CA GLY A 114 -14.65 8.42 2.82
C GLY A 114 -14.66 8.22 4.34
N GLU A 115 -15.83 8.41 4.98
CA GLU A 115 -15.99 8.16 6.42
C GLU A 115 -15.77 6.68 6.76
N LYS A 116 -16.27 5.76 5.94
CA LYS A 116 -16.05 4.31 6.10
C LYS A 116 -14.59 3.96 6.00
N ASN A 117 -13.89 4.49 5.01
CA ASN A 117 -12.45 4.25 4.87
C ASN A 117 -11.69 4.77 6.10
N ARG A 118 -11.96 5.98 6.56
CA ARG A 118 -11.36 6.51 7.80
C ARG A 118 -11.63 5.62 9.02
N LEU A 119 -12.85 5.07 9.15
CA LEU A 119 -13.18 4.14 10.24
C LEU A 119 -12.37 2.83 10.14
N LEU A 120 -12.12 2.32 8.93
CA LEU A 120 -11.25 1.14 8.75
C LEU A 120 -9.84 1.41 9.24
N PHE A 121 -9.28 2.59 8.99
CA PHE A 121 -7.99 2.95 9.55
C PHE A 121 -8.04 3.00 11.07
N GLY A 122 -9.09 3.55 11.65
CA GLY A 122 -9.31 3.49 13.10
C GLY A 122 -9.31 2.07 13.63
N LYS A 123 -10.02 1.17 12.97
CA LYS A 123 -10.02 -0.26 13.28
C LYS A 123 -8.59 -0.82 13.27
N MET A 124 -7.82 -0.55 12.22
CA MET A 124 -6.42 -1.01 12.10
C MET A 124 -5.54 -0.46 13.22
N MET A 125 -5.68 0.84 13.55
CA MET A 125 -4.97 1.45 14.68
C MET A 125 -5.33 0.80 16.03
N MET A 126 -6.58 0.40 16.22
CA MET A 126 -7.06 -0.26 17.45
C MET A 126 -6.57 -1.71 17.58
N THR A 127 -6.17 -2.37 16.50
CA THR A 127 -5.71 -3.76 16.51
C THR A 127 -4.24 -3.94 16.88
N ASP A 128 -3.46 -2.85 17.08
CA ASP A 128 -2.00 -2.85 17.32
C ASP A 128 -1.25 -3.72 16.28
N ALA A 129 -1.71 -3.69 15.04
CA ALA A 129 -1.01 -4.37 13.97
C ALA A 129 0.37 -3.75 13.76
N ASN A 130 1.40 -4.58 13.58
CA ASN A 130 2.75 -4.12 13.23
C ASN A 130 3.04 -4.22 11.73
N VAL A 131 2.07 -4.73 10.95
CA VAL A 131 2.06 -4.70 9.50
C VAL A 131 0.68 -4.25 9.03
N MET A 132 0.62 -3.18 8.24
CA MET A 132 -0.60 -2.72 7.59
C MET A 132 -0.52 -2.95 6.09
N ILE A 133 -1.54 -3.57 5.53
CA ILE A 133 -1.70 -3.77 4.08
C ILE A 133 -2.91 -2.96 3.62
N LEU A 134 -2.71 -2.05 2.65
CA LEU A 134 -3.73 -1.13 2.16
C LEU A 134 -3.90 -1.32 0.64
N ASP A 135 -5.13 -1.56 0.20
CA ASP A 135 -5.46 -1.69 -1.24
C ASP A 135 -6.26 -0.47 -1.68
N GLU A 136 -5.62 0.47 -2.40
CA GLU A 136 -6.19 1.74 -2.89
C GLU A 136 -6.87 2.57 -1.78
N PRO A 137 -6.16 2.91 -0.70
CA PRO A 137 -6.75 3.53 0.48
C PRO A 137 -7.27 4.96 0.26
N THR A 138 -6.78 5.65 -0.77
CA THR A 138 -7.18 7.02 -1.12
C THR A 138 -8.46 7.09 -1.94
N ASN A 139 -8.96 5.95 -2.46
CA ASN A 139 -10.17 5.92 -3.26
C ASN A 139 -11.39 6.41 -2.45
N HIS A 140 -12.16 7.29 -3.07
CA HIS A 140 -13.37 7.90 -2.48
C HIS A 140 -13.12 8.80 -1.26
N LEU A 141 -11.86 9.18 -0.99
CA LEU A 141 -11.51 10.19 0.01
C LEU A 141 -11.48 11.59 -0.63
N ASP A 142 -11.87 12.60 0.13
CA ASP A 142 -11.60 14.00 -0.18
C ASP A 142 -10.15 14.36 0.24
N MET A 143 -9.69 15.53 -0.20
CA MET A 143 -8.32 15.98 0.06
C MET A 143 -7.98 16.02 1.55
N GLU A 144 -8.90 16.52 2.38
CA GLU A 144 -8.72 16.64 3.83
C GLU A 144 -8.57 15.25 4.48
N ALA A 145 -9.36 14.27 4.03
CA ALA A 145 -9.26 12.89 4.50
C ALA A 145 -7.97 12.20 4.04
N ILE A 146 -7.47 12.48 2.83
CA ILE A 146 -6.19 11.97 2.34
C ILE A 146 -5.04 12.53 3.19
N GLU A 147 -5.04 13.84 3.49
CA GLU A 147 -4.03 14.46 4.33
C GLU A 147 -4.04 13.88 5.75
N ALA A 148 -5.24 13.71 6.36
CA ALA A 148 -5.35 13.11 7.68
C ALA A 148 -4.85 11.65 7.70
N LEU A 149 -5.16 10.87 6.66
CA LEU A 149 -4.67 9.51 6.50
C LEU A 149 -3.16 9.49 6.38
N ASN A 150 -2.61 10.35 5.53
CA ASN A 150 -1.18 10.47 5.28
C ASN A 150 -0.44 10.76 6.58
N LEU A 151 -0.88 11.78 7.33
CA LEU A 151 -0.31 12.14 8.61
C LEU A 151 -0.38 11.00 9.63
N ALA A 152 -1.50 10.26 9.67
CA ALA A 152 -1.63 9.11 10.55
C ALA A 152 -0.66 7.97 10.20
N LEU A 153 -0.44 7.73 8.90
CA LEU A 153 0.48 6.71 8.41
C LEU A 153 1.95 7.12 8.53
N GLU A 154 2.27 8.40 8.41
CA GLU A 154 3.62 8.92 8.69
C GLU A 154 4.07 8.62 10.13
N HIS A 155 3.14 8.71 11.09
CA HIS A 155 3.41 8.44 12.51
C HIS A 155 3.25 6.95 12.89
N TYR A 156 2.99 6.09 11.92
CA TYR A 156 2.91 4.65 12.17
C TYR A 156 4.31 4.02 12.10
N ASP A 157 4.76 3.41 13.20
CA ASP A 157 6.10 2.84 13.32
C ASP A 157 6.23 1.43 12.70
N GLY A 158 5.13 0.82 12.27
CA GLY A 158 5.12 -0.53 11.69
C GLY A 158 5.47 -0.57 10.22
N THR A 159 5.45 -1.77 9.67
CA THR A 159 5.62 -2.03 8.23
C THR A 159 4.33 -1.68 7.49
N LEU A 160 4.46 -0.93 6.40
CA LEU A 160 3.37 -0.52 5.54
C LEU A 160 3.54 -1.12 4.15
N ILE A 161 2.53 -1.82 3.65
CA ILE A 161 2.48 -2.33 2.27
C ILE A 161 1.21 -1.76 1.64
N PHE A 162 1.33 -1.01 0.56
CA PHE A 162 0.16 -0.36 -0.01
C PHE A 162 0.19 -0.29 -1.53
N VAL A 163 -1.00 -0.36 -2.10
CA VAL A 163 -1.26 -0.06 -3.51
C VAL A 163 -1.95 1.28 -3.57
N SER A 164 -1.46 2.21 -4.37
CA SER A 164 -2.15 3.47 -4.66
C SER A 164 -1.79 3.98 -6.05
N HIS A 165 -2.74 4.65 -6.69
CA HIS A 165 -2.54 5.44 -7.91
C HIS A 165 -2.29 6.92 -7.63
N ASP A 166 -2.42 7.34 -6.38
CA ASP A 166 -2.16 8.71 -5.94
C ASP A 166 -0.65 8.91 -5.75
N ARG A 167 -0.05 9.71 -6.64
CA ARG A 167 1.39 9.95 -6.66
C ARG A 167 1.89 10.71 -5.43
N GLU A 168 1.11 11.67 -4.94
CA GLU A 168 1.47 12.45 -3.76
C GLU A 168 1.46 11.56 -2.51
N PHE A 169 0.45 10.71 -2.39
CA PHE A 169 0.35 9.72 -1.31
C PHE A 169 1.51 8.70 -1.35
N VAL A 170 1.90 8.24 -2.56
CA VAL A 170 3.04 7.33 -2.69
C VAL A 170 4.35 8.03 -2.34
N SER A 171 4.58 9.26 -2.86
CA SER A 171 5.80 10.04 -2.60
C SER A 171 6.02 10.35 -1.13
N SER A 172 4.96 10.64 -0.40
CA SER A 172 5.05 11.01 1.02
C SER A 172 5.40 9.83 1.94
N LEU A 173 5.05 8.61 1.55
CA LEU A 173 5.15 7.44 2.43
C LEU A 173 6.20 6.41 1.99
N ALA A 174 6.40 6.21 0.69
CA ALA A 174 7.19 5.10 0.19
C ALA A 174 8.69 5.26 0.46
N THR A 175 9.29 4.22 1.04
CA THR A 175 10.75 4.05 1.16
C THR A 175 11.28 2.94 0.26
N ARG A 176 10.38 2.21 -0.39
CA ARG A 176 10.67 1.16 -1.35
C ARG A 176 9.50 1.02 -2.31
N VAL A 177 9.78 0.79 -3.56
CA VAL A 177 8.77 0.68 -4.63
C VAL A 177 8.90 -0.66 -5.32
N ILE A 178 7.78 -1.34 -5.53
CA ILE A 178 7.67 -2.47 -6.45
C ILE A 178 6.79 -2.07 -7.61
N GLU A 179 7.32 -2.17 -8.82
CA GLU A 179 6.54 -2.05 -10.03
C GLU A 179 6.21 -3.43 -10.60
N ILE A 180 4.93 -3.67 -10.90
CA ILE A 180 4.50 -4.86 -11.65
C ILE A 180 4.33 -4.42 -13.11
N LYS A 181 5.30 -4.80 -13.98
CA LYS A 181 5.35 -4.43 -15.38
C LYS A 181 5.72 -5.64 -16.24
N GLY A 182 4.96 -5.90 -17.30
CA GLY A 182 5.28 -6.95 -18.27
C GLY A 182 5.41 -8.37 -17.70
N ARG A 183 4.66 -8.68 -16.63
CA ARG A 183 4.71 -9.95 -15.87
C ARG A 183 5.95 -10.15 -15.00
N GLU A 184 6.72 -9.10 -14.77
CA GLU A 184 7.88 -9.11 -13.88
C GLU A 184 7.64 -8.16 -12.70
N LEU A 185 8.34 -8.44 -11.59
CA LEU A 185 8.43 -7.52 -10.47
C LEU A 185 9.77 -6.79 -10.56
N VAL A 186 9.69 -5.46 -10.66
CA VAL A 186 10.85 -4.59 -10.52
C VAL A 186 10.89 -4.06 -9.10
N ASP A 187 11.95 -4.36 -8.36
CA ASP A 187 12.12 -3.98 -6.95
C ASP A 187 13.13 -2.83 -6.85
N PHE A 188 12.66 -1.66 -6.50
CA PHE A 188 13.45 -0.47 -6.32
C PHE A 188 13.55 -0.09 -4.84
N ARG A 189 14.77 0.00 -4.32
CA ARG A 189 15.06 0.41 -2.93
C ARG A 189 15.38 1.89 -2.90
N GLY A 190 14.39 2.69 -2.61
CA GLY A 190 14.47 4.15 -2.57
C GLY A 190 13.08 4.76 -2.50
N THR A 191 13.04 6.08 -2.50
CA THR A 191 11.79 6.85 -2.53
C THR A 191 11.14 6.77 -3.91
N TYR A 192 9.86 7.13 -3.97
CA TYR A 192 9.14 7.16 -5.24
C TYR A 192 9.70 8.21 -6.22
N GLU A 193 10.25 9.31 -5.70
CA GLU A 193 10.88 10.34 -6.53
C GLU A 193 12.18 9.83 -7.18
N GLU A 194 13.01 9.11 -6.42
CA GLU A 194 14.22 8.47 -6.94
C GLU A 194 13.89 7.42 -8.00
N TYR A 195 12.83 6.63 -7.78
CA TYR A 195 12.32 5.67 -8.76
C TYR A 195 11.91 6.36 -10.07
N LEU A 196 11.17 7.49 -10.02
CA LEU A 196 10.77 8.22 -11.22
C LEU A 196 11.97 8.77 -11.99
N LEU A 197 12.98 9.28 -11.29
CA LEU A 197 14.20 9.81 -11.93
C LEU A 197 14.98 8.71 -12.68
N GLU A 198 15.01 7.50 -12.13
CA GLU A 198 15.69 6.36 -12.76
C GLU A 198 14.91 5.85 -13.99
N THR A 199 13.58 5.73 -13.88
CA THR A 199 12.74 5.27 -15.01
C THR A 199 12.64 6.30 -16.14
N ASP A 200 12.57 7.60 -15.84
CA ASP A 200 12.57 8.66 -16.85
C ASP A 200 13.93 8.76 -17.58
N ALA A 201 15.02 8.41 -16.90
CA ALA A 201 16.35 8.37 -17.51
C ALA A 201 16.49 7.23 -18.54
N ASP A 202 15.81 6.10 -18.31
CA ASP A 202 15.81 4.94 -19.23
C ASP A 202 14.92 5.17 -20.46
N GLU A 203 13.92 6.06 -20.39
CA GLU A 203 13.02 6.39 -21.51
C GLU A 203 13.57 7.47 -22.46
N VAL A 204 14.66 8.18 -22.10
CA VAL A 204 15.31 9.17 -22.98
C VAL A 204 16.24 8.43 -23.96
N PRO A 205 15.89 8.31 -25.27
CA PRO A 205 16.83 7.73 -26.24
C PRO A 205 18.09 8.61 -26.27
N PRO A 206 19.29 8.02 -26.41
CA PRO A 206 20.54 8.76 -26.40
C PRO A 206 20.53 9.81 -27.52
N THR A 207 20.29 11.07 -27.16
CA THR A 207 20.41 12.21 -28.05
C THR A 207 21.91 12.57 -28.20
N GLY A 208 22.62 11.78 -28.99
CA GLY A 208 23.99 12.06 -29.35
C GLY A 208 24.35 11.34 -30.65
N PRO A 209 25.11 11.98 -31.56
CA PRO A 209 25.54 11.32 -32.78
C PRO A 209 26.45 10.15 -32.42
N CYS A 210 26.08 8.98 -32.98
CA CYS A 210 26.83 7.72 -32.89
C CYS A 210 28.34 8.00 -33.15
N PRO A 211 29.28 7.65 -32.27
CA PRO A 211 30.69 7.77 -32.57
C PRO A 211 30.99 6.81 -33.72
N VAL A 212 31.42 7.38 -34.83
CA VAL A 212 31.86 6.66 -36.01
C VAL A 212 32.92 5.64 -35.60
N ALA A 213 32.61 4.36 -35.73
CA ALA A 213 33.54 3.29 -35.49
C ALA A 213 34.72 3.45 -36.46
N SER A 214 35.86 3.89 -35.95
CA SER A 214 37.13 3.86 -36.66
C SER A 214 37.51 2.38 -36.89
N ARG A 215 37.43 1.93 -38.16
CA ARG A 215 37.95 0.65 -38.59
C ARG A 215 39.44 0.63 -38.39
N PHE A 216 39.93 -0.05 -37.36
CA PHE A 216 41.30 -0.48 -37.30
C PHE A 216 41.47 -1.63 -38.28
N VAL A 217 42.22 -1.34 -39.37
CA VAL A 217 42.75 -2.36 -40.30
C VAL A 217 44.04 -2.87 -39.69
N CYS A 218 44.07 -4.11 -39.30
CA CYS A 218 45.27 -4.82 -38.85
C CYS A 218 46.08 -5.22 -40.12
N PRO A 219 47.38 -4.83 -40.28
CA PRO A 219 48.22 -5.34 -41.37
C PRO A 219 48.59 -6.79 -41.10
N ARG A 220 48.54 -7.64 -42.15
CA ARG A 220 49.04 -9.03 -42.09
C ARG A 220 50.54 -9.00 -42.12
N PRO A 221 51.22 -9.84 -41.35
CA PRO A 221 52.65 -10.09 -41.52
C PRO A 221 52.90 -10.99 -42.73
N ASP A 222 53.96 -10.66 -43.47
CA ASP A 222 54.55 -11.49 -44.55
C ASP A 222 55.16 -12.79 -44.00
#